data_b04fa10e16dbeb9bf8820c17893f6538
#
_entry.id   b04fa10e16dbeb9bf8820c17893f6538
#
_cell.length_a   1.000
_cell.length_b   1.000
_cell.length_c   1.000
_cell.angle_alpha   90.00
_cell.angle_beta   90.00
_cell.angle_gamma   90.00
#
_symmetry.space_group_name_H-M   'P 1'
#
loop_
_entity.id
_entity.type
_entity.pdbx_description
1 polymer ?
#
loop_
_entity_poly.entity_id
_entity_poly.type
_entity_poly.pdbx_seq_one_letter_code
_entity_poly.pdbx_strand_id
1 'polypeptide(L)'
;MKSDLPKVLLPLAGRPLIRHVLDTAEALEPKEIYVVYGYGGAQVQAAVPNHVDWILQAQQLGTGHALMQAMPLIPDDHQVLVLYGDVPLLRLETLRQLIAAAAGGLALLTVTLPNPGGYGRIVRDAGGQVRAIVEHRDADANQLKIRELNTGLMAAPAKALRAWLLQIRNDNAQREFYLTDVVAAAVADGIKVNALPVEGESELLGVNDRIQLAHVEACYRRRRAEELMLAGATLADPARIDIRGAVEVGRDVFIDVNAVFSGRVKLGARTRIGPNCVIQDAEIGADTEVFANSMIDNAIVGERCRIGPFARLRPGTTLRGEVHIGNFVEVKNSELGARSKANHLTYVGDATVGVDVNVGAGTVTCNYDGENKWPTLIEDRAFIGSGSMLVAPVRIGAGATLGAGSTVSGSIPDGELTLSRAPQTTVRGWSRPPKYSQADKDAHIDRVLGKTAALPDKKTE
;
A
#
# COMPACT_ATOMS: atom_id res chain seq x y z
N MET A 1 -20.07 -7.41 7.56
CA MET A 1 -19.14 -6.77 6.58
C MET A 1 -19.75 -6.51 5.20
N LYS A 2 -20.78 -7.23 4.75
CA LYS A 2 -21.32 -7.17 3.37
C LYS A 2 -20.19 -7.25 2.33
N SER A 3 -19.45 -8.35 2.31
CA SER A 3 -18.28 -8.59 1.47
C SER A 3 -18.23 -10.06 1.07
N ASP A 4 -17.81 -10.34 -0.16
CA ASP A 4 -17.54 -11.69 -0.64
C ASP A 4 -16.20 -12.23 -0.12
N LEU A 5 -15.36 -11.34 0.40
CA LEU A 5 -14.10 -11.72 1.04
C LEU A 5 -14.31 -12.06 2.52
N PRO A 6 -13.65 -13.09 3.03
CA PRO A 6 -13.49 -13.32 4.46
C PRO A 6 -12.98 -12.06 5.18
N LYS A 7 -13.49 -11.77 6.38
CA LYS A 7 -13.15 -10.58 7.15
C LYS A 7 -11.64 -10.31 7.24
N VAL A 8 -10.87 -11.34 7.53
CA VAL A 8 -9.42 -11.27 7.71
C VAL A 8 -8.63 -10.97 6.43
N LEU A 9 -9.28 -11.09 5.27
CA LEU A 9 -8.69 -10.73 3.97
C LEU A 9 -8.99 -9.30 3.52
N LEU A 10 -9.79 -8.55 4.26
CA LEU A 10 -10.01 -7.14 3.95
C LEU A 10 -8.70 -6.37 4.06
N PRO A 11 -8.44 -5.45 3.10
CA PRO A 11 -7.17 -4.75 3.08
C PRO A 11 -7.09 -3.66 4.16
N LEU A 12 -5.96 -3.62 4.82
CA LEU A 12 -5.44 -2.54 5.65
C LEU A 12 -4.13 -2.07 5.01
N ALA A 13 -4.04 -0.82 4.62
CA ALA A 13 -2.89 -0.29 3.88
C ALA A 13 -2.48 -1.17 2.66
N GLY A 14 -3.48 -1.68 1.93
CA GLY A 14 -3.27 -2.51 0.74
C GLY A 14 -2.93 -3.98 1.00
N ARG A 15 -2.84 -4.43 2.26
CA ARG A 15 -2.50 -5.81 2.65
C ARG A 15 -3.60 -6.44 3.51
N PRO A 16 -3.88 -7.75 3.41
CA PRO A 16 -4.88 -8.43 4.25
C PRO A 16 -4.66 -8.19 5.76
N LEU A 17 -5.73 -8.02 6.54
CA LEU A 17 -5.65 -7.88 8.01
C LEU A 17 -4.81 -8.97 8.65
N ILE A 18 -5.07 -10.23 8.31
CA ILE A 18 -4.33 -11.39 8.84
C ILE A 18 -2.83 -11.29 8.57
N ARG A 19 -2.41 -10.69 7.44
CA ARG A 19 -0.99 -10.56 7.11
C ARG A 19 -0.25 -9.64 8.09
N HIS A 20 -0.90 -8.57 8.56
CA HIS A 20 -0.33 -7.70 9.59
C HIS A 20 -0.13 -8.45 10.92
N VAL A 21 -1.09 -9.30 11.29
CA VAL A 21 -0.99 -10.14 12.50
C VAL A 21 0.14 -11.14 12.38
N LEU A 22 0.24 -11.82 11.22
CA LEU A 22 1.28 -12.81 10.96
C LEU A 22 2.67 -12.18 10.93
N ASP A 23 2.86 -11.01 10.30
CA ASP A 23 4.14 -10.31 10.31
C ASP A 23 4.62 -10.01 11.74
N THR A 24 3.69 -9.60 12.63
CA THR A 24 4.04 -9.35 14.03
C THR A 24 4.33 -10.65 14.79
N ALA A 25 3.59 -11.72 14.47
CA ALA A 25 3.85 -13.05 15.06
C ALA A 25 5.19 -13.62 14.60
N GLU A 26 5.49 -13.56 13.31
CA GLU A 26 6.77 -13.98 12.72
C GLU A 26 7.98 -13.25 13.31
N ALA A 27 7.83 -11.96 13.62
CA ALA A 27 8.89 -11.15 14.25
C ALA A 27 9.19 -11.55 15.71
N LEU A 28 8.37 -12.43 16.33
CA LEU A 28 8.66 -13.08 17.61
C LEU A 28 9.56 -14.31 17.45
N GLU A 29 9.85 -14.74 16.21
CA GLU A 29 10.61 -15.95 15.89
C GLU A 29 10.03 -17.21 16.57
N PRO A 30 8.71 -17.47 16.41
CA PRO A 30 8.08 -18.63 17.03
C PRO A 30 8.60 -19.93 16.38
N LYS A 31 8.53 -21.06 17.10
CA LYS A 31 8.86 -22.35 16.53
C LYS A 31 7.86 -22.74 15.43
N GLU A 32 6.57 -22.47 15.67
CA GLU A 32 5.47 -22.82 14.76
C GLU A 32 4.35 -21.79 14.86
N ILE A 33 3.62 -21.60 13.75
CA ILE A 33 2.43 -20.75 13.69
C ILE A 33 1.28 -21.61 13.18
N TYR A 34 0.25 -21.77 14.01
CA TYR A 34 -0.98 -22.47 13.67
C TYR A 34 -2.08 -21.47 13.35
N VAL A 35 -2.69 -21.57 12.18
CA VAL A 35 -3.83 -20.75 11.80
C VAL A 35 -5.10 -21.60 11.80
N VAL A 36 -5.94 -21.39 12.82
CA VAL A 36 -7.23 -22.07 12.90
C VAL A 36 -8.24 -21.32 12.04
N TYR A 37 -8.87 -22.01 11.11
CA TYR A 37 -9.80 -21.44 10.17
C TYR A 37 -11.11 -22.22 10.08
N GLY A 38 -12.18 -21.53 9.66
CA GLY A 38 -13.48 -22.14 9.38
C GLY A 38 -14.01 -21.68 8.03
N TYR A 39 -14.90 -20.68 8.04
CA TYR A 39 -15.51 -20.14 6.83
C TYR A 39 -14.48 -19.46 5.90
N GLY A 40 -14.58 -19.75 4.58
CA GLY A 40 -13.73 -19.10 3.58
C GLY A 40 -12.27 -19.57 3.56
N GLY A 41 -11.95 -20.71 4.17
CA GLY A 41 -10.58 -21.19 4.37
C GLY A 41 -9.71 -21.25 3.13
N ALA A 42 -10.21 -21.72 1.99
CA ALA A 42 -9.44 -21.80 0.75
C ALA A 42 -8.93 -20.40 0.27
N GLN A 43 -9.75 -19.36 0.40
CA GLN A 43 -9.35 -17.99 0.06
C GLN A 43 -8.30 -17.46 1.03
N VAL A 44 -8.44 -17.76 2.33
CA VAL A 44 -7.48 -17.32 3.35
C VAL A 44 -6.13 -18.01 3.15
N GLN A 45 -6.13 -19.33 2.90
CA GLN A 45 -4.92 -20.10 2.62
C GLN A 45 -4.17 -19.57 1.38
N ALA A 46 -4.90 -19.26 0.30
CA ALA A 46 -4.30 -18.72 -0.92
C ALA A 46 -3.66 -17.32 -0.74
N ALA A 47 -4.13 -16.55 0.24
CA ALA A 47 -3.65 -15.18 0.52
C ALA A 47 -2.51 -15.12 1.55
N VAL A 48 -2.17 -16.23 2.20
CA VAL A 48 -1.16 -16.31 3.26
C VAL A 48 0.00 -17.20 2.79
N PRO A 49 1.27 -16.84 3.05
CA PRO A 49 2.43 -17.66 2.69
C PRO A 49 2.42 -19.07 3.31
N ASN A 50 3.14 -20.00 2.68
CA ASN A 50 3.14 -21.43 2.98
C ASN A 50 3.91 -21.86 4.26
N HIS A 51 4.24 -20.93 5.16
CA HIS A 51 5.04 -21.24 6.37
C HIS A 51 4.20 -21.25 7.65
N VAL A 52 2.89 -21.44 7.53
CA VAL A 52 1.96 -21.62 8.66
C VAL A 52 1.24 -22.96 8.54
N ASP A 53 0.94 -23.58 9.67
CA ASP A 53 0.15 -24.80 9.72
C ASP A 53 -1.35 -24.48 9.79
N TRP A 54 -2.11 -25.06 8.88
CA TRP A 54 -3.53 -24.80 8.74
C TRP A 54 -4.38 -25.83 9.48
N ILE A 55 -5.23 -25.37 10.39
CA ILE A 55 -6.08 -26.25 11.20
C ILE A 55 -7.55 -25.92 10.95
N LEU A 56 -8.29 -26.90 10.47
CA LEU A 56 -9.71 -26.74 10.20
C LEU A 56 -10.54 -26.85 11.47
N GLN A 57 -11.30 -25.82 11.80
CA GLN A 57 -12.41 -25.87 12.75
C GLN A 57 -13.69 -26.18 11.97
N ALA A 58 -14.01 -27.46 11.80
CA ALA A 58 -15.15 -27.88 10.99
C ALA A 58 -16.51 -27.41 11.54
N GLN A 59 -16.65 -27.35 12.86
CA GLN A 59 -17.83 -26.81 13.56
C GLN A 59 -17.39 -25.59 14.37
N GLN A 60 -18.00 -24.45 14.12
CA GLN A 60 -17.66 -23.19 14.79
C GLN A 60 -18.37 -23.08 16.14
N LEU A 61 -17.84 -23.77 17.14
CA LEU A 61 -18.43 -23.88 18.49
C LEU A 61 -17.77 -22.92 19.50
N GLY A 62 -17.17 -21.84 19.04
CA GLY A 62 -16.54 -20.83 19.88
C GLY A 62 -15.01 -20.80 19.83
N THR A 63 -14.43 -19.80 20.49
CA THR A 63 -12.98 -19.53 20.47
C THR A 63 -12.15 -20.56 21.25
N GLY A 64 -12.68 -21.09 22.34
CA GLY A 64 -12.08 -22.21 23.07
C GLY A 64 -12.04 -23.49 22.22
N HIS A 65 -13.14 -23.79 21.51
CA HIS A 65 -13.18 -24.91 20.58
C HIS A 65 -12.18 -24.76 19.43
N ALA A 66 -11.97 -23.54 18.94
CA ALA A 66 -10.95 -23.28 17.91
C ALA A 66 -9.54 -23.66 18.43
N LEU A 67 -9.19 -23.20 19.61
CA LEU A 67 -7.89 -23.54 20.21
C LEU A 67 -7.75 -25.04 20.50
N MET A 68 -8.81 -25.73 20.91
CA MET A 68 -8.81 -27.19 21.11
C MET A 68 -8.40 -27.95 19.84
N GLN A 69 -8.68 -27.41 18.62
CA GLN A 69 -8.27 -28.08 17.38
C GLN A 69 -6.74 -28.03 17.18
N ALA A 70 -6.08 -26.96 17.67
CA ALA A 70 -4.64 -26.78 17.55
C ALA A 70 -3.85 -27.54 18.65
N MET A 71 -4.40 -27.63 19.84
CA MET A 71 -3.70 -28.13 21.00
C MET A 71 -3.07 -29.56 20.85
N PRO A 72 -3.66 -30.51 20.10
CA PRO A 72 -3.03 -31.82 19.89
C PRO A 72 -1.68 -31.76 19.17
N LEU A 73 -1.41 -30.70 18.43
CA LEU A 73 -0.17 -30.51 17.65
C LEU A 73 0.91 -29.76 18.44
N ILE A 74 0.55 -29.13 19.57
CA ILE A 74 1.47 -28.31 20.35
C ILE A 74 2.10 -29.12 21.46
N PRO A 75 3.44 -29.26 21.55
CA PRO A 75 4.13 -29.95 22.64
C PRO A 75 3.87 -29.30 24.00
N ASP A 76 3.87 -30.14 25.07
CA ASP A 76 3.55 -29.69 26.44
C ASP A 76 4.59 -28.73 27.04
N ASP A 77 5.83 -28.75 26.55
CA ASP A 77 6.93 -27.87 26.97
C ASP A 77 6.96 -26.50 26.25
N HIS A 78 6.02 -26.28 25.33
CA HIS A 78 5.90 -24.99 24.63
C HIS A 78 5.06 -23.99 25.42
N GLN A 79 5.24 -22.72 25.06
CA GLN A 79 4.37 -21.64 25.45
C GLN A 79 3.46 -21.26 24.28
N VAL A 80 2.18 -21.12 24.51
CA VAL A 80 1.17 -20.76 23.50
C VAL A 80 0.83 -19.30 23.61
N LEU A 81 0.93 -18.57 22.50
CA LEU A 81 0.42 -17.22 22.33
C LEU A 81 -0.82 -17.28 21.44
N VAL A 82 -1.94 -16.77 21.92
CA VAL A 82 -3.20 -16.69 21.17
C VAL A 82 -3.41 -15.30 20.62
N LEU A 83 -3.54 -15.20 19.28
CA LEU A 83 -3.79 -13.97 18.54
C LEU A 83 -5.07 -14.09 17.72
N TYR A 84 -5.65 -12.95 17.34
CA TYR A 84 -6.83 -12.88 16.47
C TYR A 84 -6.48 -12.25 15.14
N GLY A 85 -6.84 -12.90 14.04
CA GLY A 85 -6.52 -12.48 12.68
C GLY A 85 -7.14 -11.14 12.23
N ASP A 86 -8.00 -10.57 13.04
CA ASP A 86 -8.69 -9.28 12.81
C ASP A 86 -8.24 -8.16 13.77
N VAL A 87 -7.15 -8.36 14.53
CA VAL A 87 -6.50 -7.37 15.40
C VAL A 87 -5.12 -7.01 14.85
N PRO A 88 -5.03 -6.21 13.77
CA PRO A 88 -3.82 -6.09 12.95
C PRO A 88 -2.77 -5.11 13.50
N LEU A 89 -3.08 -4.31 14.52
CA LEU A 89 -2.21 -3.23 14.99
C LEU A 89 -1.36 -3.58 16.22
N LEU A 90 -1.28 -4.85 16.58
CA LEU A 90 -0.48 -5.34 17.70
C LEU A 90 0.99 -4.96 17.56
N ARG A 91 1.60 -4.54 18.67
CA ARG A 91 3.02 -4.22 18.74
C ARG A 91 3.83 -5.43 19.21
N LEU A 92 4.97 -5.61 18.58
CA LEU A 92 5.91 -6.69 18.94
C LEU A 92 6.30 -6.64 20.42
N GLU A 93 6.56 -5.45 20.94
CA GLU A 93 6.96 -5.24 22.35
C GLU A 93 5.85 -5.66 23.32
N THR A 94 4.59 -5.31 23.03
CA THR A 94 3.43 -5.72 23.83
C THR A 94 3.29 -7.24 23.89
N LEU A 95 3.52 -7.92 22.77
CA LEU A 95 3.47 -9.39 22.71
C LEU A 95 4.63 -10.02 23.46
N ARG A 96 5.85 -9.46 23.40
CA ARG A 96 6.99 -9.90 24.20
C ARG A 96 6.72 -9.80 25.70
N GLN A 97 6.13 -8.69 26.15
CA GLN A 97 5.72 -8.51 27.54
C GLN A 97 4.67 -9.53 27.97
N LEU A 98 3.68 -9.80 27.11
CA LEU A 98 2.65 -10.81 27.36
C LEU A 98 3.25 -12.21 27.54
N ILE A 99 4.15 -12.61 26.65
CA ILE A 99 4.85 -13.91 26.70
C ILE A 99 5.68 -14.00 27.99
N ALA A 100 6.44 -12.96 28.31
CA ALA A 100 7.25 -12.94 29.54
C ALA A 100 6.39 -13.05 30.81
N ALA A 101 5.23 -12.39 30.86
CA ALA A 101 4.32 -12.44 32.00
C ALA A 101 3.63 -13.80 32.15
N ALA A 102 3.58 -14.61 31.10
CA ALA A 102 3.00 -15.95 31.12
C ALA A 102 3.97 -17.06 31.56
N ALA A 103 5.23 -16.74 31.83
CA ALA A 103 6.24 -17.75 32.22
C ALA A 103 5.87 -18.53 33.49
N GLY A 104 5.08 -17.96 34.39
CA GLY A 104 4.59 -18.57 35.62
C GLY A 104 3.14 -19.04 35.59
N GLY A 105 2.44 -19.02 34.44
CA GLY A 105 1.03 -19.34 34.34
C GLY A 105 0.32 -18.67 33.19
N LEU A 106 -0.85 -18.10 33.44
CA LEU A 106 -1.68 -17.42 32.45
C LEU A 106 -1.45 -15.91 32.48
N ALA A 107 -1.21 -15.30 31.32
CA ALA A 107 -1.19 -13.86 31.15
C ALA A 107 -2.20 -13.41 30.10
N LEU A 108 -2.81 -12.24 30.32
CA LEU A 108 -3.84 -11.62 29.47
C LEU A 108 -3.46 -10.18 29.15
N LEU A 109 -3.79 -9.69 27.94
CA LEU A 109 -3.84 -8.26 27.70
C LEU A 109 -5.21 -7.71 28.05
N THR A 110 -5.24 -6.60 28.77
CA THR A 110 -6.48 -5.91 29.13
C THR A 110 -6.44 -4.45 28.67
N VAL A 111 -7.61 -3.84 28.52
CA VAL A 111 -7.74 -2.43 28.18
C VAL A 111 -8.85 -1.81 29.01
N THR A 112 -8.69 -0.56 29.42
CA THR A 112 -9.75 0.19 30.11
C THR A 112 -10.36 1.20 29.14
N LEU A 113 -11.67 1.02 28.84
CA LEU A 113 -12.40 1.90 27.93
C LEU A 113 -13.54 2.64 28.68
N PRO A 114 -13.79 3.92 28.33
CA PRO A 114 -14.92 4.67 28.86
C PRO A 114 -16.26 4.04 28.45
N ASN A 115 -16.35 3.48 27.25
CA ASN A 115 -17.53 2.79 26.72
C ASN A 115 -17.20 1.32 26.45
N PRO A 116 -17.48 0.41 27.40
CA PRO A 116 -17.05 -0.97 27.35
C PRO A 116 -17.59 -1.82 26.18
N GLY A 117 -18.66 -1.39 25.50
CA GLY A 117 -19.25 -2.13 24.38
C GLY A 117 -19.53 -3.60 24.68
N GLY A 118 -19.42 -4.46 23.68
CA GLY A 118 -19.66 -5.91 23.75
C GLY A 118 -18.49 -6.77 24.21
N TYR A 119 -17.45 -6.20 24.84
CA TYR A 119 -16.28 -6.95 25.31
C TYR A 119 -16.55 -7.73 26.60
N GLY A 120 -15.80 -8.81 26.84
CA GLY A 120 -15.73 -9.51 28.12
C GLY A 120 -15.17 -8.62 29.24
N ARG A 121 -15.66 -8.76 30.45
CA ARG A 121 -15.28 -7.99 31.63
C ARG A 121 -14.28 -8.73 32.48
N ILE A 122 -13.21 -8.08 32.92
CA ILE A 122 -12.23 -8.64 33.85
C ILE A 122 -12.79 -8.51 35.27
N VAL A 123 -13.15 -9.63 35.86
CA VAL A 123 -13.65 -9.66 37.24
C VAL A 123 -12.48 -9.88 38.19
N ARG A 124 -12.36 -8.99 39.20
CA ARG A 124 -11.30 -9.04 40.21
C ARG A 124 -11.92 -9.27 41.60
N ASP A 125 -11.15 -9.91 42.49
CA ASP A 125 -11.53 -9.99 43.91
C ASP A 125 -11.17 -8.71 44.69
N ALA A 126 -11.49 -8.70 45.99
CA ALA A 126 -11.20 -7.58 46.87
C ALA A 126 -9.69 -7.27 46.99
N GLY A 127 -8.82 -8.23 46.73
CA GLY A 127 -7.38 -8.08 46.68
C GLY A 127 -6.85 -7.63 45.33
N GLY A 128 -7.72 -7.35 44.34
CA GLY A 128 -7.36 -6.94 42.99
C GLY A 128 -6.87 -8.04 42.07
N GLN A 129 -6.95 -9.33 42.49
CA GLN A 129 -6.55 -10.46 41.65
C GLN A 129 -7.66 -10.81 40.66
N VAL A 130 -7.28 -11.15 39.42
CA VAL A 130 -8.22 -11.63 38.40
C VAL A 130 -8.86 -12.94 38.83
N ARG A 131 -10.18 -13.04 38.77
CA ARG A 131 -10.95 -14.23 39.10
C ARG A 131 -11.59 -14.91 37.91
N ALA A 132 -12.10 -14.11 36.99
CA ALA A 132 -12.78 -14.61 35.80
C ALA A 132 -12.84 -13.52 34.73
N ILE A 133 -13.16 -13.93 33.51
CA ILE A 133 -13.67 -13.06 32.48
C ILE A 133 -15.15 -13.41 32.27
N VAL A 134 -16.02 -12.42 32.27
CA VAL A 134 -17.45 -12.61 32.01
C VAL A 134 -17.81 -11.93 30.70
N GLU A 135 -18.31 -12.72 29.76
CA GLU A 135 -18.70 -12.19 28.44
C GLU A 135 -19.89 -11.23 28.58
N HIS A 136 -19.98 -10.25 27.69
CA HIS A 136 -21.00 -9.19 27.76
C HIS A 136 -22.43 -9.71 27.88
N ARG A 137 -22.75 -10.83 27.18
CA ARG A 137 -24.10 -11.43 27.16
C ARG A 137 -24.46 -12.18 28.42
N ASP A 138 -23.45 -12.60 29.18
CA ASP A 138 -23.59 -13.38 30.43
C ASP A 138 -23.36 -12.49 31.66
N ALA A 139 -22.97 -11.21 31.48
CA ALA A 139 -22.68 -10.28 32.57
C ALA A 139 -23.93 -9.71 33.25
N ASP A 140 -23.92 -9.71 34.58
CA ASP A 140 -24.94 -9.04 35.39
C ASP A 140 -24.79 -7.50 35.36
N ALA A 141 -25.78 -6.78 35.96
CA ALA A 141 -25.81 -5.33 35.96
C ALA A 141 -24.61 -4.64 36.66
N ASN A 142 -23.95 -5.34 37.61
CA ASN A 142 -22.73 -4.83 38.27
C ASN A 142 -21.50 -5.12 37.45
N GLN A 143 -21.39 -6.29 36.85
CA GLN A 143 -20.30 -6.68 35.95
C GLN A 143 -20.28 -5.77 34.72
N LEU A 144 -21.44 -5.40 34.16
CA LEU A 144 -21.51 -4.47 33.01
C LEU A 144 -20.92 -3.09 33.30
N LYS A 145 -20.77 -2.68 34.55
CA LYS A 145 -20.13 -1.40 34.95
C LYS A 145 -18.60 -1.47 34.95
N ILE A 146 -18.03 -2.68 34.91
CA ILE A 146 -16.58 -2.87 34.85
C ILE A 146 -16.06 -2.30 33.52
N ARG A 147 -15.01 -1.47 33.61
CA ARG A 147 -14.38 -0.82 32.45
C ARG A 147 -13.11 -1.49 31.99
N GLU A 148 -12.56 -2.39 32.79
CA GLU A 148 -11.42 -3.24 32.40
C GLU A 148 -11.93 -4.42 31.57
N LEU A 149 -11.45 -4.49 30.33
CA LEU A 149 -11.99 -5.37 29.30
C LEU A 149 -10.95 -6.41 28.89
N ASN A 150 -11.44 -7.57 28.55
CA ASN A 150 -10.64 -8.62 27.91
C ASN A 150 -10.44 -8.28 26.43
N THR A 151 -9.20 -8.41 25.97
CA THR A 151 -8.86 -8.21 24.55
C THR A 151 -8.92 -9.53 23.76
N GLY A 152 -9.03 -10.65 24.45
CA GLY A 152 -8.91 -12.00 23.88
C GLY A 152 -7.47 -12.49 23.75
N LEU A 153 -6.49 -11.60 23.81
CA LEU A 153 -5.08 -11.93 23.64
C LEU A 153 -4.51 -12.51 24.92
N MET A 154 -3.93 -13.70 24.84
CA MET A 154 -3.38 -14.38 26.00
C MET A 154 -2.17 -15.24 25.68
N ALA A 155 -1.37 -15.52 26.71
CA ALA A 155 -0.28 -16.47 26.64
C ALA A 155 -0.30 -17.40 27.86
N ALA A 156 0.03 -18.67 27.66
CA ALA A 156 0.08 -19.68 28.72
C ALA A 156 0.99 -20.86 28.34
N PRO A 157 1.53 -21.62 29.32
CA PRO A 157 2.18 -22.91 29.07
C PRO A 157 1.19 -23.91 28.44
N ALA A 158 1.61 -24.59 27.36
CA ALA A 158 0.75 -25.51 26.61
C ALA A 158 0.13 -26.61 27.46
N LYS A 159 0.91 -27.22 28.34
CA LYS A 159 0.44 -28.28 29.26
C LYS A 159 -0.71 -27.81 30.15
N ALA A 160 -0.58 -26.63 30.75
CA ALA A 160 -1.60 -26.08 31.63
C ALA A 160 -2.85 -25.65 30.82
N LEU A 161 -2.65 -24.97 29.70
CA LEU A 161 -3.72 -24.53 28.82
C LEU A 161 -4.57 -25.70 28.30
N ARG A 162 -3.92 -26.81 27.94
CA ARG A 162 -4.59 -28.08 27.57
C ARG A 162 -5.51 -28.60 28.68
N ALA A 163 -5.03 -28.63 29.94
CA ALA A 163 -5.82 -29.05 31.06
C ALA A 163 -7.03 -28.15 31.35
N TRP A 164 -6.86 -26.83 31.22
CA TRP A 164 -7.96 -25.86 31.42
C TRP A 164 -8.99 -25.93 30.29
N LEU A 165 -8.58 -26.12 29.05
CA LEU A 165 -9.48 -26.29 27.90
C LEU A 165 -10.41 -27.50 28.04
N LEU A 166 -9.97 -28.57 28.71
CA LEU A 166 -10.81 -29.75 28.98
C LEU A 166 -11.89 -29.50 30.03
N GLN A 167 -11.80 -28.41 30.80
CA GLN A 167 -12.76 -28.05 31.85
C GLN A 167 -13.83 -27.07 31.36
N ILE A 168 -13.62 -26.37 30.26
CA ILE A 168 -14.58 -25.38 29.76
C ILE A 168 -15.84 -26.06 29.21
N ARG A 169 -16.98 -25.37 29.36
CA ARG A 169 -18.30 -25.86 28.97
C ARG A 169 -18.95 -24.88 27.98
N ASN A 170 -20.06 -25.28 27.40
CA ASN A 170 -20.86 -24.46 26.49
C ASN A 170 -22.26 -24.14 27.02
N ASP A 171 -22.43 -24.17 28.34
CA ASP A 171 -23.68 -23.83 29.05
C ASP A 171 -23.82 -22.33 29.33
N ASN A 172 -23.60 -21.52 28.29
CA ASN A 172 -23.66 -20.06 28.29
C ASN A 172 -24.70 -19.54 27.28
N ALA A 173 -24.91 -18.22 27.23
CA ALA A 173 -25.89 -17.56 26.38
C ALA A 173 -25.75 -17.86 24.87
N GLN A 174 -24.55 -18.18 24.40
CA GLN A 174 -24.27 -18.46 22.99
C GLN A 174 -24.14 -19.95 22.69
N ARG A 175 -24.12 -20.82 23.71
CA ARG A 175 -23.84 -22.27 23.61
C ARG A 175 -22.50 -22.57 22.94
N GLU A 176 -21.48 -21.74 23.23
CA GLU A 176 -20.14 -21.83 22.69
C GLU A 176 -19.13 -22.15 23.79
N PHE A 177 -18.02 -22.80 23.41
CA PHE A 177 -16.87 -22.96 24.30
C PHE A 177 -16.06 -21.66 24.29
N TYR A 178 -16.24 -20.85 25.33
CA TYR A 178 -15.53 -19.59 25.46
C TYR A 178 -14.09 -19.82 25.91
N LEU A 179 -13.14 -19.29 25.18
CA LEU A 179 -11.72 -19.33 25.56
C LEU A 179 -11.49 -18.60 26.91
N THR A 180 -12.30 -17.59 27.18
CA THR A 180 -12.25 -16.80 28.42
C THR A 180 -12.47 -17.62 29.70
N ASP A 181 -13.15 -18.76 29.60
CA ASP A 181 -13.40 -19.65 30.74
C ASP A 181 -12.14 -20.33 31.28
N VAL A 182 -11.05 -20.42 30.47
CA VAL A 182 -9.75 -20.93 30.95
C VAL A 182 -9.18 -20.09 32.10
N VAL A 183 -9.59 -18.81 32.22
CA VAL A 183 -9.17 -17.93 33.31
C VAL A 183 -9.72 -18.42 34.65
N ALA A 184 -11.01 -18.75 34.70
CA ALA A 184 -11.63 -19.30 35.90
C ALA A 184 -11.04 -20.67 36.25
N ALA A 185 -10.75 -21.53 35.26
CA ALA A 185 -10.09 -22.83 35.47
C ALA A 185 -8.66 -22.66 36.02
N ALA A 186 -7.88 -21.73 35.48
CA ALA A 186 -6.53 -21.41 35.98
C ALA A 186 -6.56 -20.93 37.45
N VAL A 187 -7.51 -20.06 37.77
CA VAL A 187 -7.71 -19.57 39.16
C VAL A 187 -8.12 -20.70 40.12
N ALA A 188 -8.98 -21.61 39.67
CA ALA A 188 -9.37 -22.80 40.46
C ALA A 188 -8.18 -23.73 40.75
N ASP A 189 -7.25 -23.84 39.83
CA ASP A 189 -5.98 -24.58 40.01
C ASP A 189 -4.94 -23.78 40.86
N GLY A 190 -5.32 -22.62 41.41
CA GLY A 190 -4.42 -21.79 42.26
C GLY A 190 -3.40 -21.00 41.48
N ILE A 191 -3.53 -20.89 40.17
CA ILE A 191 -2.61 -20.14 39.33
C ILE A 191 -2.96 -18.65 39.36
N LYS A 192 -1.97 -17.79 39.61
CA LYS A 192 -2.10 -16.36 39.49
C LYS A 192 -2.19 -15.95 38.03
N VAL A 193 -3.29 -15.27 37.67
CA VAL A 193 -3.49 -14.72 36.31
C VAL A 193 -2.91 -13.30 36.25
N ASN A 194 -1.96 -13.09 35.35
CA ASN A 194 -1.33 -11.81 35.13
C ASN A 194 -2.10 -11.03 34.06
N ALA A 195 -2.80 -9.96 34.46
CA ALA A 195 -3.45 -9.04 33.55
C ALA A 195 -2.55 -7.84 33.29
N LEU A 196 -2.19 -7.63 32.05
CA LEU A 196 -1.32 -6.55 31.57
C LEU A 196 -2.19 -5.48 30.91
N PRO A 197 -2.38 -4.31 31.53
CA PRO A 197 -3.09 -3.23 30.90
C PRO A 197 -2.26 -2.62 29.77
N VAL A 198 -2.88 -2.45 28.61
CA VAL A 198 -2.27 -1.76 27.48
C VAL A 198 -2.69 -0.29 27.51
N GLU A 199 -1.71 0.60 27.36
CA GLU A 199 -1.95 2.03 27.26
C GLU A 199 -2.41 2.38 25.83
N GLY A 200 -3.67 2.80 25.73
CA GLY A 200 -4.31 3.16 24.46
C GLY A 200 -4.95 1.96 23.73
N GLU A 201 -6.14 2.21 23.22
CA GLU A 201 -6.95 1.18 22.56
C GLU A 201 -6.51 0.82 21.14
N SER A 202 -5.71 1.68 20.49
CA SER A 202 -5.46 1.59 19.05
C SER A 202 -4.80 0.29 18.58
N GLU A 203 -3.93 -0.32 19.40
CA GLU A 203 -3.28 -1.57 19.03
C GLU A 203 -4.15 -2.83 19.24
N LEU A 204 -5.24 -2.69 20.00
CA LEU A 204 -6.15 -3.79 20.34
C LEU A 204 -7.46 -3.75 19.54
N LEU A 205 -7.57 -2.81 18.59
CA LEU A 205 -8.76 -2.65 17.78
C LEU A 205 -8.98 -3.85 16.86
N GLY A 206 -10.08 -4.56 17.09
CA GLY A 206 -10.58 -5.59 16.18
C GLY A 206 -11.49 -5.01 15.11
N VAL A 207 -11.50 -5.63 13.94
CA VAL A 207 -12.29 -5.19 12.79
C VAL A 207 -13.50 -6.10 12.60
N ASN A 208 -14.72 -5.62 12.89
CA ASN A 208 -15.97 -6.34 12.68
C ASN A 208 -16.87 -5.73 11.61
N ASP A 209 -16.70 -4.46 11.30
CA ASP A 209 -17.44 -3.73 10.28
C ASP A 209 -16.55 -2.76 9.49
N ARG A 210 -17.11 -2.06 8.50
CA ARG A 210 -16.39 -1.13 7.65
C ARG A 210 -15.99 0.16 8.36
N ILE A 211 -16.72 0.55 9.40
CA ILE A 211 -16.40 1.75 10.20
C ILE A 211 -15.16 1.47 11.05
N GLN A 212 -15.13 0.32 11.70
CA GLN A 212 -13.96 -0.13 12.46
C GLN A 212 -12.75 -0.31 11.55
N LEU A 213 -12.93 -0.88 10.35
CA LEU A 213 -11.83 -0.97 9.37
C LEU A 213 -11.26 0.40 9.01
N ALA A 214 -12.10 1.38 8.73
CA ALA A 214 -11.65 2.74 8.42
C ALA A 214 -10.94 3.41 9.62
N HIS A 215 -11.38 3.14 10.84
CA HIS A 215 -10.73 3.63 12.06
C HIS A 215 -9.35 2.98 12.25
N VAL A 216 -9.25 1.67 12.09
CA VAL A 216 -7.96 0.94 12.15
C VAL A 216 -7.00 1.43 11.05
N GLU A 217 -7.49 1.71 9.84
CA GLU A 217 -6.70 2.31 8.75
C GLU A 217 -6.14 3.69 9.16
N ALA A 218 -6.96 4.53 9.80
CA ALA A 218 -6.50 5.84 10.26
C ALA A 218 -5.42 5.72 11.37
N CYS A 219 -5.59 4.77 12.31
CA CYS A 219 -4.58 4.49 13.34
C CYS A 219 -3.27 3.97 12.73
N TYR A 220 -3.36 3.07 11.76
CA TYR A 220 -2.19 2.55 11.05
C TYR A 220 -1.42 3.68 10.34
N ARG A 221 -2.11 4.50 9.54
CA ARG A 221 -1.50 5.64 8.83
C ARG A 221 -0.82 6.62 9.79
N ARG A 222 -1.48 6.93 10.89
CA ARG A 222 -0.91 7.82 11.92
C ARG A 222 0.39 7.25 12.49
N ARG A 223 0.42 5.96 12.85
CA ARG A 223 1.62 5.27 13.34
C ARG A 223 2.75 5.34 12.32
N ARG A 224 2.46 5.02 11.04
CA ARG A 224 3.46 5.06 9.97
C ARG A 224 4.02 6.48 9.76
N ALA A 225 3.17 7.50 9.84
CA ALA A 225 3.59 8.89 9.75
C ALA A 225 4.52 9.28 10.93
N GLU A 226 4.20 8.86 12.15
CA GLU A 226 5.03 9.10 13.33
C GLU A 226 6.40 8.41 13.20
N GLU A 227 6.45 7.18 12.71
CA GLU A 227 7.70 6.46 12.44
C GLU A 227 8.59 7.22 11.45
N LEU A 228 8.04 7.77 10.36
CA LEU A 228 8.80 8.58 9.41
C LEU A 228 9.34 9.88 10.04
N MET A 229 8.53 10.55 10.88
CA MET A 229 8.98 11.77 11.59
C MET A 229 10.12 11.45 12.57
N LEU A 230 10.02 10.33 13.27
CA LEU A 230 11.10 9.87 14.18
C LEU A 230 12.36 9.46 13.39
N ALA A 231 12.21 8.98 12.15
CA ALA A 231 13.33 8.69 11.25
C ALA A 231 13.94 9.93 10.58
N GLY A 232 13.40 11.13 10.82
CA GLY A 232 13.96 12.41 10.35
C GLY A 232 13.22 13.05 9.17
N ALA A 233 12.01 12.59 8.82
CA ALA A 233 11.18 13.27 7.83
C ALA A 233 10.36 14.40 8.48
N THR A 234 10.15 15.48 7.72
CA THR A 234 9.15 16.51 8.01
C THR A 234 7.91 16.28 7.19
N LEU A 235 6.77 16.11 7.81
CA LEU A 235 5.47 15.94 7.15
C LEU A 235 4.68 17.24 7.33
N ALA A 236 4.16 17.79 6.22
CA ALA A 236 3.33 18.99 6.28
C ALA A 236 2.02 18.76 7.06
N ASP A 237 1.42 17.58 6.90
CA ASP A 237 0.27 17.12 7.69
C ASP A 237 0.31 15.59 7.84
N PRO A 238 0.65 15.06 9.03
CA PRO A 238 0.72 13.62 9.27
C PRO A 238 -0.60 12.87 9.05
N ALA A 239 -1.75 13.55 9.09
CA ALA A 239 -3.05 12.92 8.84
C ALA A 239 -3.35 12.75 7.34
N ARG A 240 -2.59 13.41 6.48
CA ARG A 240 -2.81 13.46 5.03
C ARG A 240 -1.70 12.79 4.24
N ILE A 241 -1.11 11.76 4.78
CA ILE A 241 -0.14 10.88 4.10
C ILE A 241 -0.67 9.46 4.12
N ASP A 242 -0.45 8.72 3.05
CA ASP A 242 -0.89 7.33 2.93
C ASP A 242 0.32 6.41 2.60
N ILE A 243 0.58 5.46 3.48
CA ILE A 243 1.73 4.55 3.37
C ILE A 243 1.22 3.11 3.29
N ARG A 244 1.36 2.51 2.10
CA ARG A 244 0.91 1.15 1.76
C ARG A 244 2.09 0.23 1.48
N GLY A 245 3.08 0.22 2.37
CA GLY A 245 4.30 -0.57 2.20
C GLY A 245 5.42 -0.11 3.11
N ALA A 246 6.66 -0.29 2.65
CA ALA A 246 7.86 0.13 3.34
C ALA A 246 8.39 1.44 2.75
N VAL A 247 8.56 2.46 3.59
CA VAL A 247 9.17 3.74 3.20
C VAL A 247 10.39 3.97 4.07
N GLU A 248 11.55 4.13 3.43
CA GLU A 248 12.81 4.50 4.06
C GLU A 248 13.14 5.94 3.70
N VAL A 249 13.53 6.74 4.70
CA VAL A 249 13.85 8.16 4.53
C VAL A 249 15.26 8.50 5.01
N GLY A 250 15.95 9.33 4.23
CA GLY A 250 17.18 9.98 4.67
C GLY A 250 16.89 11.19 5.59
N ARG A 251 17.94 11.91 5.97
CA ARG A 251 17.80 13.12 6.81
C ARG A 251 17.09 14.24 6.03
N ASP A 252 16.30 15.04 6.74
CA ASP A 252 15.70 16.27 6.23
C ASP A 252 14.81 16.07 4.99
N VAL A 253 14.22 14.88 4.84
CA VAL A 253 13.21 14.64 3.83
C VAL A 253 11.95 15.43 4.16
N PHE A 254 11.38 16.14 3.18
CA PHE A 254 10.11 16.84 3.32
C PHE A 254 9.03 16.16 2.47
N ILE A 255 7.86 15.90 3.06
CA ILE A 255 6.71 15.29 2.38
C ILE A 255 5.48 16.16 2.61
N ASP A 256 4.90 16.60 1.52
CA ASP A 256 3.71 17.45 1.52
C ASP A 256 2.42 16.59 1.59
N VAL A 257 1.28 17.27 1.67
CA VAL A 257 -0.04 16.67 1.88
C VAL A 257 -0.46 15.75 0.72
N ASN A 258 -1.26 14.73 1.06
CA ASN A 258 -1.85 13.77 0.10
C ASN A 258 -0.81 12.96 -0.70
N ALA A 259 0.42 12.85 -0.23
CA ALA A 259 1.37 11.92 -0.82
C ALA A 259 0.97 10.48 -0.51
N VAL A 260 1.00 9.61 -1.52
CA VAL A 260 0.69 8.18 -1.41
C VAL A 260 1.94 7.38 -1.77
N PHE A 261 2.37 6.54 -0.85
CA PHE A 261 3.50 5.62 -1.06
C PHE A 261 3.01 4.18 -1.03
N SER A 262 3.45 3.37 -2.00
CA SER A 262 3.14 1.93 -2.04
C SER A 262 4.35 1.09 -2.40
N GLY A 263 4.33 -0.19 -2.02
CA GLY A 263 5.45 -1.09 -2.22
C GLY A 263 6.68 -0.69 -1.40
N ARG A 264 7.86 -0.73 -1.99
CA ARG A 264 9.12 -0.32 -1.36
C ARG A 264 9.58 1.01 -1.94
N VAL A 265 9.62 2.04 -1.11
CA VAL A 265 10.07 3.39 -1.50
C VAL A 265 11.26 3.82 -0.65
N LYS A 266 12.31 4.32 -1.29
CA LYS A 266 13.49 4.88 -0.63
C LYS A 266 13.68 6.32 -1.06
N LEU A 267 13.74 7.24 -0.09
CA LEU A 267 13.95 8.67 -0.28
C LEU A 267 15.32 9.07 0.29
N GLY A 268 16.20 9.56 -0.55
CA GLY A 268 17.52 10.07 -0.16
C GLY A 268 17.42 11.33 0.71
N ALA A 269 18.52 11.73 1.32
CA ALA A 269 18.56 12.90 2.18
C ALA A 269 18.11 14.18 1.45
N ARG A 270 17.38 15.06 2.15
CA ARG A 270 16.88 16.35 1.65
C ARG A 270 15.97 16.26 0.41
N THR A 271 15.45 15.06 0.11
CA THR A 271 14.42 14.89 -0.92
C THR A 271 13.15 15.65 -0.52
N ARG A 272 12.52 16.30 -1.49
CA ARG A 272 11.26 17.02 -1.32
C ARG A 272 10.16 16.41 -2.18
N ILE A 273 9.09 15.94 -1.54
CA ILE A 273 7.91 15.38 -2.23
C ILE A 273 6.77 16.38 -2.11
N GLY A 274 6.34 16.91 -3.23
CA GLY A 274 5.23 17.86 -3.34
C GLY A 274 3.86 17.22 -3.12
N PRO A 275 2.79 18.02 -3.06
CA PRO A 275 1.46 17.52 -2.73
C PRO A 275 0.88 16.64 -3.86
N ASN A 276 0.02 15.69 -3.46
CA ASN A 276 -0.69 14.77 -4.35
C ASN A 276 0.23 13.88 -5.22
N CYS A 277 1.46 13.63 -4.80
CA CYS A 277 2.34 12.70 -5.49
C CYS A 277 1.99 11.25 -5.17
N VAL A 278 2.10 10.36 -6.17
CA VAL A 278 1.93 8.92 -6.00
C VAL A 278 3.24 8.23 -6.36
N ILE A 279 3.85 7.53 -5.41
CA ILE A 279 5.16 6.93 -5.57
C ILE A 279 5.07 5.45 -5.19
N GLN A 280 5.44 4.59 -6.12
CA GLN A 280 5.36 3.14 -5.94
C GLN A 280 6.69 2.49 -6.35
N ASP A 281 7.21 1.57 -5.52
CA ASP A 281 8.38 0.74 -5.81
C ASP A 281 9.53 1.54 -6.44
N ALA A 282 9.96 2.63 -5.79
CA ALA A 282 10.90 3.58 -6.37
C ALA A 282 12.03 3.97 -5.42
N GLU A 283 13.20 4.25 -6.00
CA GLU A 283 14.33 4.84 -5.30
C GLU A 283 14.56 6.26 -5.80
N ILE A 284 14.59 7.25 -4.90
CA ILE A 284 14.79 8.66 -5.22
C ILE A 284 16.03 9.17 -4.49
N GLY A 285 17.02 9.64 -5.24
CA GLY A 285 18.29 10.11 -4.75
C GLY A 285 18.20 11.42 -3.97
N ALA A 286 19.28 11.73 -3.24
CA ALA A 286 19.36 12.92 -2.39
C ALA A 286 19.16 14.23 -3.17
N ASP A 287 18.67 15.27 -2.48
CA ASP A 287 18.47 16.61 -3.03
C ASP A 287 17.52 16.67 -4.24
N THR A 288 16.74 15.61 -4.48
CA THR A 288 15.77 15.52 -5.58
C THR A 288 14.43 16.13 -5.15
N GLU A 289 13.81 16.86 -6.07
CA GLU A 289 12.53 17.51 -5.87
C GLU A 289 11.47 16.93 -6.83
N VAL A 290 10.41 16.34 -6.24
CA VAL A 290 9.23 15.85 -6.97
C VAL A 290 8.09 16.84 -6.76
N PHE A 291 7.71 17.54 -7.81
CA PHE A 291 6.65 18.57 -7.76
C PHE A 291 5.26 17.94 -7.78
N ALA A 292 4.27 18.76 -7.42
CA ALA A 292 2.87 18.37 -7.25
C ALA A 292 2.30 17.50 -8.38
N ASN A 293 1.42 16.57 -8.02
CA ASN A 293 0.65 15.74 -8.95
C ASN A 293 1.52 14.84 -9.86
N SER A 294 2.74 14.51 -9.46
CA SER A 294 3.61 13.60 -10.21
C SER A 294 3.43 12.16 -9.77
N MET A 295 3.59 11.23 -10.71
CA MET A 295 3.49 9.79 -10.47
C MET A 295 4.81 9.10 -10.81
N ILE A 296 5.33 8.29 -9.90
CA ILE A 296 6.57 7.54 -10.06
C ILE A 296 6.29 6.07 -9.72
N ASP A 297 6.52 5.18 -10.68
CA ASP A 297 6.22 3.77 -10.56
C ASP A 297 7.40 2.92 -11.05
N ASN A 298 7.95 2.09 -10.19
CA ASN A 298 9.06 1.17 -10.47
C ASN A 298 10.18 1.85 -11.25
N ALA A 299 10.73 2.93 -10.64
CA ALA A 299 11.73 3.79 -11.25
C ALA A 299 12.88 4.11 -10.29
N ILE A 300 14.05 4.34 -10.86
CA ILE A 300 15.25 4.78 -10.17
C ILE A 300 15.54 6.22 -10.56
N VAL A 301 15.59 7.11 -9.60
CA VAL A 301 15.85 8.53 -9.78
C VAL A 301 17.13 8.90 -9.04
N GLY A 302 18.09 9.46 -9.76
CA GLY A 302 19.37 9.93 -9.22
C GLY A 302 19.22 11.16 -8.32
N GLU A 303 20.36 11.69 -7.93
CA GLU A 303 20.44 12.86 -7.07
C GLU A 303 20.18 14.16 -7.82
N ARG A 304 19.71 15.19 -7.10
CA ARG A 304 19.48 16.57 -7.60
C ARG A 304 18.61 16.65 -8.85
N CYS A 305 17.73 15.67 -9.04
CA CYS A 305 16.74 15.66 -10.11
C CYS A 305 15.55 16.58 -9.78
N ARG A 306 14.88 17.06 -10.82
CA ARG A 306 13.63 17.83 -10.70
C ARG A 306 12.55 17.18 -11.55
N ILE A 307 11.44 16.74 -10.92
CA ILE A 307 10.41 15.93 -11.58
C ILE A 307 9.04 16.59 -11.41
N GLY A 308 8.40 16.90 -12.50
CA GLY A 308 7.06 17.49 -12.50
C GLY A 308 7.04 19.01 -12.67
N PRO A 309 5.88 19.64 -12.35
CA PRO A 309 4.63 18.99 -11.90
C PRO A 309 3.96 18.14 -12.99
N PHE A 310 3.03 17.26 -12.61
CA PHE A 310 2.29 16.41 -13.56
C PHE A 310 3.20 15.54 -14.45
N ALA A 311 4.34 15.09 -13.94
CA ALA A 311 5.21 14.14 -14.63
C ALA A 311 4.80 12.69 -14.29
N ARG A 312 5.07 11.80 -15.23
CA ARG A 312 4.84 10.36 -15.03
C ARG A 312 6.09 9.56 -15.37
N LEU A 313 6.72 8.99 -14.36
CA LEU A 313 7.76 7.98 -14.54
C LEU A 313 7.15 6.60 -14.40
N ARG A 314 7.30 5.78 -15.46
CA ARG A 314 6.74 4.43 -15.54
C ARG A 314 7.82 3.37 -15.33
N PRO A 315 7.42 2.09 -15.15
CA PRO A 315 8.35 1.00 -14.93
C PRO A 315 9.51 0.96 -15.93
N GLY A 316 10.71 0.68 -15.40
CA GLY A 316 11.94 0.62 -16.16
C GLY A 316 12.58 1.99 -16.45
N THR A 317 12.11 3.06 -15.83
CA THR A 317 12.71 4.38 -15.95
C THR A 317 13.90 4.51 -15.00
N THR A 318 15.05 4.95 -15.55
CA THR A 318 16.24 5.34 -14.80
C THR A 318 16.63 6.77 -15.16
N LEU A 319 16.65 7.66 -14.18
CA LEU A 319 17.17 9.01 -14.32
C LEU A 319 18.52 9.10 -13.59
N ARG A 320 19.56 9.54 -14.30
CA ARG A 320 20.85 9.81 -13.66
C ARG A 320 20.79 11.13 -12.87
N GLY A 321 21.90 11.61 -12.35
CA GLY A 321 21.90 12.84 -11.55
C GLY A 321 21.52 14.09 -12.35
N GLU A 322 20.86 15.05 -11.68
CA GLU A 322 20.54 16.40 -12.23
C GLU A 322 19.61 16.41 -13.46
N VAL A 323 18.85 15.34 -13.68
CA VAL A 323 17.87 15.27 -14.77
C VAL A 323 16.65 16.12 -14.44
N HIS A 324 16.13 16.84 -15.46
CA HIS A 324 14.90 17.60 -15.37
C HIS A 324 13.80 16.98 -16.23
N ILE A 325 12.74 16.51 -15.58
CA ILE A 325 11.49 16.07 -16.21
C ILE A 325 10.40 17.05 -15.82
N GLY A 326 9.88 17.79 -16.79
CA GLY A 326 8.90 18.84 -16.52
C GLY A 326 7.45 18.37 -16.66
N ASN A 327 6.55 19.34 -16.84
CA ASN A 327 5.12 19.11 -16.82
C ASN A 327 4.59 18.35 -18.06
N PHE A 328 3.70 17.39 -17.77
CA PHE A 328 3.08 16.53 -18.79
C PHE A 328 4.11 15.74 -19.61
N VAL A 329 5.19 15.32 -18.97
CA VAL A 329 6.19 14.45 -19.55
C VAL A 329 5.99 13.03 -19.02
N GLU A 330 5.92 12.08 -19.93
CA GLU A 330 5.88 10.66 -19.58
C GLU A 330 7.20 9.98 -20.03
N VAL A 331 7.84 9.27 -19.11
CA VAL A 331 9.04 8.45 -19.37
C VAL A 331 8.72 6.99 -19.05
N LYS A 332 9.07 6.08 -19.95
CA LYS A 332 8.81 4.65 -19.79
C LYS A 332 9.98 3.82 -20.32
N ASN A 333 10.44 2.83 -19.53
CA ASN A 333 11.47 1.88 -19.95
C ASN A 333 12.63 2.61 -20.67
N SER A 334 13.18 3.66 -20.02
CA SER A 334 14.17 4.53 -20.63
C SER A 334 15.18 4.99 -19.60
N GLU A 335 16.41 5.19 -20.07
CA GLU A 335 17.49 5.77 -19.28
C GLU A 335 17.79 7.18 -19.78
N LEU A 336 17.84 8.17 -18.87
CA LEU A 336 18.26 9.53 -19.17
C LEU A 336 19.57 9.85 -18.42
N GLY A 337 20.59 10.21 -19.20
CA GLY A 337 21.90 10.61 -18.72
C GLY A 337 21.89 11.89 -17.92
N ALA A 338 22.95 12.14 -17.17
CA ALA A 338 23.05 13.26 -16.25
C ALA A 338 22.81 14.61 -16.94
N ARG A 339 22.15 15.54 -16.25
CA ARG A 339 21.82 16.92 -16.69
C ARG A 339 20.93 17.02 -17.92
N SER A 340 20.40 15.91 -18.41
CA SER A 340 19.48 15.89 -19.55
C SER A 340 18.10 16.41 -19.15
N LYS A 341 17.38 17.00 -20.11
CA LYS A 341 16.12 17.72 -19.86
C LYS A 341 15.05 17.32 -20.85
N ALA A 342 13.84 17.05 -20.34
CA ALA A 342 12.60 16.94 -21.10
C ALA A 342 11.51 17.70 -20.32
N ASN A 343 11.28 18.96 -20.69
CA ASN A 343 10.57 19.87 -19.77
C ASN A 343 9.07 20.02 -20.04
N HIS A 344 8.56 19.62 -21.20
CA HIS A 344 7.17 19.92 -21.57
C HIS A 344 6.58 18.91 -22.55
N LEU A 345 5.38 18.37 -22.26
CA LEU A 345 4.49 17.70 -23.22
C LEU A 345 5.19 16.63 -24.07
N THR A 346 6.00 15.79 -23.49
CA THR A 346 6.92 14.88 -24.19
C THR A 346 6.66 13.43 -23.77
N TYR A 347 6.78 12.51 -24.73
CA TYR A 347 6.82 11.08 -24.44
C TYR A 347 8.21 10.52 -24.79
N VAL A 348 8.88 9.94 -23.80
CA VAL A 348 10.16 9.25 -23.94
C VAL A 348 9.97 7.78 -23.56
N GLY A 349 9.89 6.92 -24.55
CA GLY A 349 9.69 5.48 -24.33
C GLY A 349 10.70 4.62 -25.07
N ASP A 350 11.16 3.56 -24.42
CA ASP A 350 12.16 2.60 -24.93
C ASP A 350 13.41 3.32 -25.49
N ALA A 351 13.91 4.32 -24.74
CA ALA A 351 14.98 5.20 -25.18
C ALA A 351 16.18 5.18 -24.24
N THR A 352 17.37 5.32 -24.85
CA THR A 352 18.60 5.65 -24.13
C THR A 352 19.00 7.06 -24.52
N VAL A 353 19.04 7.95 -23.53
CA VAL A 353 19.38 9.36 -23.70
C VAL A 353 20.68 9.65 -22.97
N GLY A 354 21.64 10.23 -23.68
CA GLY A 354 22.97 10.58 -23.18
C GLY A 354 22.97 11.71 -22.16
N VAL A 355 24.15 12.25 -21.89
CA VAL A 355 24.42 13.32 -20.94
C VAL A 355 24.19 14.70 -21.62
N ASP A 356 23.65 15.68 -20.87
CA ASP A 356 23.44 17.06 -21.34
C ASP A 356 22.53 17.16 -22.59
N VAL A 357 21.62 16.23 -22.79
CA VAL A 357 20.65 16.24 -23.89
C VAL A 357 19.49 17.18 -23.56
N ASN A 358 19.04 17.95 -24.56
CA ASN A 358 17.82 18.73 -24.46
C ASN A 358 16.73 18.16 -25.38
N VAL A 359 15.65 17.65 -24.79
CA VAL A 359 14.48 17.18 -25.53
C VAL A 359 13.43 18.27 -25.56
N GLY A 360 13.13 18.80 -26.74
CA GLY A 360 12.18 19.89 -26.96
C GLY A 360 10.74 19.49 -26.70
N ALA A 361 9.90 20.48 -26.37
CA ALA A 361 8.48 20.28 -26.09
C ALA A 361 7.73 19.57 -27.21
N GLY A 362 6.84 18.63 -26.88
CA GLY A 362 6.06 17.89 -27.87
C GLY A 362 6.83 16.83 -28.65
N THR A 363 8.04 16.48 -28.22
CA THR A 363 8.80 15.38 -28.81
C THR A 363 8.19 14.04 -28.42
N VAL A 364 8.11 13.11 -29.38
CA VAL A 364 7.65 11.75 -29.17
C VAL A 364 8.64 10.74 -29.73
N THR A 365 9.09 9.81 -28.92
CA THR A 365 9.73 8.60 -29.41
C THR A 365 8.65 7.65 -29.93
N CYS A 366 8.53 7.50 -31.26
CA CYS A 366 7.55 6.62 -31.89
C CYS A 366 8.09 5.19 -31.86
N ASN A 367 8.05 4.57 -30.68
CA ASN A 367 8.71 3.31 -30.35
C ASN A 367 7.89 2.04 -30.69
N TYR A 368 6.67 2.16 -31.19
CA TYR A 368 5.79 1.03 -31.46
C TYR A 368 5.26 1.08 -32.90
N ASP A 369 5.43 -0.01 -33.64
CA ASP A 369 5.04 -0.13 -35.05
C ASP A 369 3.70 -0.84 -35.28
N GLY A 370 2.99 -1.19 -34.22
CA GLY A 370 1.76 -1.98 -34.23
C GLY A 370 1.96 -3.40 -33.70
N GLU A 371 3.16 -3.95 -33.79
CA GLU A 371 3.51 -5.30 -33.32
C GLU A 371 4.72 -5.29 -32.37
N ASN A 372 5.76 -4.53 -32.71
CA ASN A 372 7.05 -4.53 -32.03
C ASN A 372 7.38 -3.17 -31.41
N LYS A 373 8.24 -3.22 -30.39
CA LYS A 373 8.84 -2.01 -29.81
C LYS A 373 10.30 -1.89 -30.24
N TRP A 374 10.69 -0.68 -30.62
CA TRP A 374 11.99 -0.36 -31.15
C TRP A 374 12.69 0.69 -30.29
N PRO A 375 14.02 0.61 -30.12
CA PRO A 375 14.77 1.55 -29.30
C PRO A 375 15.03 2.87 -30.03
N THR A 376 15.08 3.95 -29.25
CA THR A 376 15.62 5.25 -29.67
C THR A 376 16.92 5.52 -28.92
N LEU A 377 17.99 5.82 -29.63
CA LEU A 377 19.26 6.24 -29.05
C LEU A 377 19.48 7.72 -29.30
N ILE A 378 19.62 8.53 -28.26
CA ILE A 378 19.97 9.94 -28.32
C ILE A 378 21.28 10.11 -27.57
N GLU A 379 22.34 10.44 -28.28
CA GLU A 379 23.68 10.55 -27.70
C GLU A 379 23.91 11.90 -27.00
N ASP A 380 25.08 12.02 -26.37
CA ASP A 380 25.44 13.15 -25.52
C ASP A 380 25.31 14.50 -26.24
N ARG A 381 24.83 15.53 -25.51
CA ARG A 381 24.70 16.91 -25.95
C ARG A 381 23.84 17.12 -27.20
N ALA A 382 23.04 16.13 -27.58
CA ALA A 382 22.09 16.32 -28.68
C ALA A 382 20.98 17.32 -28.28
N PHE A 383 20.55 18.12 -29.26
CA PHE A 383 19.44 19.06 -29.13
C PHE A 383 18.28 18.64 -30.03
N ILE A 384 17.19 18.23 -29.44
CA ILE A 384 15.96 17.83 -30.14
C ILE A 384 15.02 19.05 -30.18
N GLY A 385 14.72 19.55 -31.36
CA GLY A 385 13.78 20.66 -31.53
C GLY A 385 12.34 20.27 -31.16
N SER A 386 11.56 21.24 -30.73
CA SER A 386 10.15 21.02 -30.32
C SER A 386 9.29 20.44 -31.44
N GLY A 387 8.31 19.58 -31.06
CA GLY A 387 7.38 18.97 -32.02
C GLY A 387 8.02 17.90 -32.91
N SER A 388 9.12 17.30 -32.48
CA SER A 388 9.82 16.27 -33.24
C SER A 388 9.25 14.87 -33.01
N MET A 389 9.12 14.07 -34.09
CA MET A 389 8.73 12.67 -34.06
C MET A 389 9.94 11.81 -34.40
N LEU A 390 10.39 11.00 -33.43
CA LEU A 390 11.54 10.10 -33.57
C LEU A 390 11.02 8.69 -33.87
N VAL A 391 10.96 8.31 -35.16
CA VAL A 391 10.43 7.01 -35.56
C VAL A 391 11.49 5.94 -35.35
N ALA A 392 11.31 5.16 -34.32
CA ALA A 392 12.27 4.10 -33.94
C ALA A 392 12.23 2.89 -34.90
N PRO A 393 13.37 2.17 -35.10
CA PRO A 393 14.66 2.41 -34.45
C PRO A 393 15.41 3.61 -35.06
N VAL A 394 15.92 4.51 -34.22
CA VAL A 394 16.62 5.72 -34.69
C VAL A 394 17.75 6.08 -33.74
N ARG A 395 18.87 6.56 -34.30
CA ARG A 395 20.00 7.11 -33.55
C ARG A 395 20.16 8.62 -33.87
N ILE A 396 20.23 9.41 -32.82
CA ILE A 396 20.59 10.84 -32.89
C ILE A 396 22.00 10.97 -32.36
N GLY A 397 22.94 11.41 -33.22
CA GLY A 397 24.35 11.48 -32.92
C GLY A 397 24.73 12.49 -31.85
N ALA A 398 25.92 12.36 -31.29
CA ALA A 398 26.41 13.24 -30.23
C ALA A 398 26.53 14.71 -30.73
N GLY A 399 26.02 15.66 -29.95
CA GLY A 399 26.03 17.07 -30.31
C GLY A 399 25.17 17.42 -31.52
N ALA A 400 24.41 16.50 -32.08
CA ALA A 400 23.53 16.76 -33.22
C ALA A 400 22.38 17.68 -32.84
N THR A 401 21.87 18.44 -33.80
CA THR A 401 20.71 19.29 -33.67
C THR A 401 19.62 18.83 -34.61
N LEU A 402 18.43 18.53 -34.06
CA LEU A 402 17.23 18.29 -34.85
C LEU A 402 16.34 19.53 -34.85
N GLY A 403 16.03 20.03 -36.04
CA GLY A 403 15.17 21.21 -36.16
C GLY A 403 13.73 20.95 -35.77
N ALA A 404 13.09 21.94 -35.14
CA ALA A 404 11.71 21.80 -34.65
C ALA A 404 10.73 21.39 -35.76
N GLY A 405 9.70 20.57 -35.38
CA GLY A 405 8.69 20.08 -36.30
C GLY A 405 9.18 19.02 -37.28
N SER A 406 10.30 18.35 -36.98
CA SER A 406 10.85 17.30 -37.83
C SER A 406 10.33 15.92 -37.49
N THR A 407 10.07 15.10 -38.51
CA THR A 407 9.82 13.66 -38.37
C THR A 407 11.00 12.91 -38.96
N VAL A 408 11.70 12.11 -38.15
CA VAL A 408 12.90 11.39 -38.60
C VAL A 408 12.76 9.89 -38.38
N SER A 409 13.18 9.12 -39.39
CA SER A 409 13.15 7.65 -39.39
C SER A 409 14.54 7.05 -39.74
N GLY A 410 15.54 7.90 -39.93
CA GLY A 410 16.92 7.50 -40.18
C GLY A 410 17.88 8.12 -39.17
N SER A 411 19.06 7.54 -39.02
CA SER A 411 20.09 8.04 -38.10
C SER A 411 20.57 9.44 -38.47
N ILE A 412 20.77 10.26 -37.45
CA ILE A 412 21.35 11.61 -37.57
C ILE A 412 22.81 11.57 -37.20
N PRO A 413 23.73 12.07 -38.05
CA PRO A 413 25.17 12.10 -37.76
C PRO A 413 25.51 13.01 -36.58
N ASP A 414 26.70 12.78 -36.00
CA ASP A 414 27.24 13.55 -34.90
C ASP A 414 27.50 15.02 -35.33
N GLY A 415 27.14 15.97 -34.47
CA GLY A 415 27.40 17.40 -34.66
C GLY A 415 26.61 18.10 -35.78
N GLU A 416 25.76 17.40 -36.50
CA GLU A 416 25.06 17.93 -37.68
C GLU A 416 23.67 18.49 -37.36
N LEU A 417 23.18 19.42 -38.20
CA LEU A 417 21.82 19.88 -38.19
C LEU A 417 20.98 19.09 -39.19
N THR A 418 19.98 18.42 -38.70
CA THR A 418 19.01 17.71 -39.56
C THR A 418 17.63 18.38 -39.52
N LEU A 419 17.00 18.52 -40.67
CA LEU A 419 15.67 19.03 -40.85
C LEU A 419 14.85 18.07 -41.70
N SER A 420 13.65 17.73 -41.25
CA SER A 420 12.72 16.87 -41.99
C SER A 420 11.31 17.49 -41.89
N ARG A 421 11.09 18.54 -42.63
CA ARG A 421 9.80 19.25 -42.69
C ARG A 421 9.60 19.92 -44.07
N ALA A 422 8.36 20.00 -44.48
CA ALA A 422 8.04 20.71 -45.75
C ALA A 422 8.37 22.20 -45.69
N PRO A 423 8.79 22.81 -46.81
CA PRO A 423 8.93 24.24 -46.91
C PRO A 423 7.62 24.98 -46.58
N GLN A 424 7.75 26.10 -45.91
CA GLN A 424 6.56 26.91 -45.59
C GLN A 424 5.90 27.43 -46.89
N THR A 425 4.58 27.22 -46.98
CA THR A 425 3.77 27.75 -48.08
C THR A 425 2.72 28.72 -47.54
N THR A 426 2.61 29.88 -48.15
CA THR A 426 1.59 30.86 -47.80
C THR A 426 0.57 30.97 -48.92
N VAL A 427 -0.69 30.69 -48.61
CA VAL A 427 -1.82 30.84 -49.55
C VAL A 427 -2.36 32.26 -49.42
N ARG A 428 -2.07 33.10 -50.37
CA ARG A 428 -2.58 34.48 -50.40
C ARG A 428 -4.07 34.47 -50.74
N GLY A 429 -4.86 35.35 -50.10
CA GLY A 429 -6.30 35.45 -50.32
C GLY A 429 -7.11 34.31 -49.70
N TRP A 430 -6.49 33.44 -48.88
CA TRP A 430 -7.23 32.43 -48.18
C TRP A 430 -8.21 33.03 -47.19
N SER A 431 -9.45 32.60 -47.24
CA SER A 431 -10.49 32.95 -46.26
C SER A 431 -10.93 31.73 -45.48
N ARG A 432 -11.25 31.94 -44.20
CA ARG A 432 -11.81 30.86 -43.38
C ARG A 432 -13.15 30.41 -43.93
N PRO A 433 -13.41 29.08 -44.01
CA PRO A 433 -14.73 28.61 -44.42
C PRO A 433 -15.84 29.22 -43.55
N PRO A 434 -17.00 29.55 -44.13
CA PRO A 434 -18.14 30.05 -43.37
C PRO A 434 -18.64 28.96 -42.38
N LYS A 435 -19.37 29.40 -41.35
CA LYS A 435 -20.01 28.46 -40.43
C LYS A 435 -21.15 27.77 -41.19
N TYR A 436 -21.01 26.48 -41.40
CA TYR A 436 -22.05 25.67 -42.04
C TYR A 436 -23.30 25.53 -41.16
N SER A 437 -24.47 25.50 -41.78
CA SER A 437 -25.69 25.02 -41.14
C SER A 437 -25.58 23.53 -40.79
N GLN A 438 -26.46 23.02 -39.94
CA GLN A 438 -26.42 21.57 -39.62
C GLN A 438 -26.66 20.71 -40.88
N ALA A 439 -27.62 21.11 -41.72
CA ALA A 439 -27.89 20.40 -42.96
C ALA A 439 -26.69 20.38 -43.94
N ASP A 440 -25.95 21.49 -44.03
CA ASP A 440 -24.74 21.54 -44.88
C ASP A 440 -23.59 20.69 -44.29
N LYS A 441 -23.50 20.61 -42.98
CA LYS A 441 -22.55 19.70 -42.32
C LYS A 441 -22.86 18.28 -42.59
N ASP A 442 -24.12 17.88 -42.45
CA ASP A 442 -24.58 16.48 -42.69
C ASP A 442 -24.33 16.09 -44.15
N ALA A 443 -24.67 16.99 -45.09
CA ALA A 443 -24.38 16.77 -46.52
C ALA A 443 -22.87 16.70 -46.81
N HIS A 444 -22.06 17.44 -46.11
CA HIS A 444 -20.60 17.40 -46.27
C HIS A 444 -20.04 16.05 -45.70
N ILE A 445 -20.51 15.66 -44.51
CA ILE A 445 -20.14 14.37 -43.87
C ILE A 445 -20.52 13.21 -44.79
N ASP A 446 -21.75 13.18 -45.29
CA ASP A 446 -22.21 12.12 -46.20
C ASP A 446 -21.37 12.03 -47.48
N ARG A 447 -20.94 13.18 -48.00
CA ARG A 447 -20.09 13.23 -49.21
C ARG A 447 -18.66 12.74 -48.92
N VAL A 448 -18.08 13.06 -47.75
CA VAL A 448 -16.67 12.75 -47.38
C VAL A 448 -16.55 11.33 -46.87
N LEU A 449 -17.47 10.92 -45.99
CA LEU A 449 -17.41 9.61 -45.33
C LEU A 449 -18.21 8.51 -46.06
N GLY A 450 -18.93 8.86 -47.14
CA GLY A 450 -19.96 7.99 -47.75
C GLY A 450 -21.18 7.91 -46.82
N LYS A 451 -22.35 7.46 -47.34
CA LYS A 451 -23.53 7.20 -46.50
C LYS A 451 -23.21 6.07 -45.52
N THR A 452 -22.57 6.40 -44.44
CA THR A 452 -22.32 5.47 -43.34
C THR A 452 -23.60 5.35 -42.51
N ALA A 453 -23.95 4.11 -42.17
CA ALA A 453 -25.08 3.78 -41.32
C ALA A 453 -25.24 4.75 -40.14
N ALA A 454 -26.49 5.14 -39.87
CA ALA A 454 -26.88 6.00 -38.78
C ALA A 454 -26.14 5.64 -37.50
N LEU A 455 -25.46 6.64 -36.93
CA LEU A 455 -24.94 6.53 -35.56
C LEU A 455 -26.13 6.23 -34.62
N PRO A 456 -26.06 5.26 -33.75
CA PRO A 456 -27.14 4.97 -32.82
C PRO A 456 -27.45 6.19 -31.98
N ASP A 457 -28.74 6.53 -31.87
CA ASP A 457 -29.27 7.60 -31.05
C ASP A 457 -28.61 7.56 -29.64
N LYS A 458 -27.98 8.65 -29.26
CA LYS A 458 -27.63 8.88 -27.86
C LYS A 458 -28.94 8.95 -27.08
N LYS A 459 -29.30 7.85 -26.41
CA LYS A 459 -30.32 7.89 -25.36
C LYS A 459 -29.86 8.87 -24.29
N THR A 460 -30.59 9.96 -24.18
CA THR A 460 -30.60 10.84 -23.01
C THR A 460 -31.03 10.03 -21.80
N GLU A 461 -30.14 9.81 -20.88
CA GLU A 461 -30.40 9.58 -19.45
C GLU A 461 -29.54 10.53 -18.62
#